data_8ff33a91e0b4b19bab2d64f5fee5bc78
#
_entry.id   8ff33a91e0b4b19bab2d64f5fee5bc78
#
_cell.length_a   1.000
_cell.length_b   1.000
_cell.length_c   1.000
_cell.angle_alpha   90.00
_cell.angle_beta   90.00
_cell.angle_gamma   90.00
#
_symmetry.space_group_name_H-M   'P 1'
#
loop_
_entity.id
_entity.type
_entity.pdbx_description
1 polymer ?
#
loop_
_entity_poly.entity_id
_entity_poly.type
_entity_poly.pdbx_seq_one_letter_code
_entity_poly.pdbx_strand_id
1 'polypeptide(L)'
;MDLGNQIKNIRKQKGLTQAEFALSIGITQTYLSQIESNLREPNLSTLKSISNGLDVPLPILFFLSMTEDDVSPNKRTAFKIVSPSVNSLVNEFFAV
;
A
#
# COMPACT_ATOMS: atom_id res chain seq x y z
N MET A 1 -3.21 3.10 -9.92
CA MET A 1 -2.71 2.85 -8.54
C MET A 1 -3.64 1.87 -7.85
N ASP A 2 -3.08 0.82 -7.30
CA ASP A 2 -3.86 -0.21 -6.58
C ASP A 2 -3.51 -0.20 -5.09
N LEU A 3 -3.89 0.87 -4.42
CA LEU A 3 -3.55 1.12 -3.03
C LEU A 3 -4.17 0.09 -2.09
N GLY A 4 -5.44 -0.24 -2.30
CA GLY A 4 -6.17 -1.17 -1.44
C GLY A 4 -5.54 -2.56 -1.42
N ASN A 5 -5.23 -3.09 -2.60
CA ASN A 5 -4.59 -4.41 -2.72
C ASN A 5 -3.19 -4.42 -2.09
N GLN A 6 -2.45 -3.33 -2.25
CA GLN A 6 -1.11 -3.22 -1.65
C GLN A 6 -1.17 -3.19 -0.13
N ILE A 7 -2.10 -2.43 0.45
CA ILE A 7 -2.34 -2.42 1.91
C ILE A 7 -2.65 -3.84 2.40
N LYS A 8 -3.56 -4.53 1.70
CA LYS A 8 -3.94 -5.90 2.05
C LYS A 8 -2.74 -6.85 2.02
N ASN A 9 -1.92 -6.76 0.97
CA ASN A 9 -0.76 -7.65 0.81
C ASN A 9 0.27 -7.43 1.92
N ILE A 10 0.60 -6.18 2.24
CA ILE A 10 1.56 -5.86 3.30
C ILE A 10 1.02 -6.30 4.65
N ARG A 11 -0.27 -6.04 4.92
CA ARG A 11 -0.91 -6.49 6.16
C ARG A 11 -0.79 -7.99 6.34
N LYS A 12 -1.06 -8.77 5.28
CA LYS A 12 -0.96 -10.23 5.31
C LYS A 12 0.48 -10.70 5.50
N GLN A 13 1.44 -10.07 4.84
CA GLN A 13 2.85 -10.38 5.00
C GLN A 13 3.32 -10.17 6.45
N LYS A 14 2.73 -9.21 7.15
CA LYS A 14 3.02 -8.96 8.56
C LYS A 14 2.21 -9.83 9.52
N GLY A 15 1.41 -10.75 9.00
CA GLY A 15 0.67 -11.72 9.80
C GLY A 15 -0.55 -11.14 10.52
N LEU A 16 -1.07 -10.00 10.08
CA LEU A 16 -2.19 -9.33 10.72
C LEU A 16 -3.51 -9.65 10.03
N THR A 17 -4.56 -9.94 10.83
CA THR A 17 -5.92 -10.03 10.32
C THR A 17 -6.48 -8.62 10.09
N GLN A 18 -7.55 -8.50 9.29
CA GLN A 18 -8.25 -7.22 9.13
C GLN A 18 -8.74 -6.68 10.47
N ALA A 19 -9.32 -7.54 11.33
CA ALA A 19 -9.83 -7.12 12.62
C ALA A 19 -8.72 -6.58 13.53
N GLU A 20 -7.59 -7.29 13.62
CA GLU A 20 -6.45 -6.87 14.42
C GLU A 20 -5.87 -5.54 13.92
N PHE A 21 -5.67 -5.42 12.62
CA PHE A 21 -5.07 -4.22 12.05
C PHE A 21 -6.00 -3.01 12.18
N ALA A 22 -7.29 -3.17 11.86
CA ALA A 22 -8.28 -2.11 12.01
C ALA A 22 -8.33 -1.59 13.45
N LEU A 23 -8.38 -2.50 14.42
CA LEU A 23 -8.36 -2.15 15.84
C LEU A 23 -7.10 -1.35 16.21
N SER A 24 -5.94 -1.78 15.73
CA SER A 24 -4.66 -1.15 16.06
C SER A 24 -4.53 0.28 15.55
N ILE A 25 -5.20 0.62 14.44
CA ILE A 25 -5.14 1.97 13.84
C ILE A 25 -6.42 2.80 14.06
N GLY A 26 -7.36 2.28 14.85
CA GLY A 26 -8.54 3.05 15.26
C GLY A 26 -9.61 3.20 14.20
N ILE A 27 -9.75 2.25 13.28
CA ILE A 27 -10.84 2.22 12.29
C ILE A 27 -11.65 0.94 12.45
N THR A 28 -12.83 0.91 11.83
CA THR A 28 -13.65 -0.31 11.82
C THR A 28 -13.10 -1.32 10.83
N GLN A 29 -13.34 -2.61 11.09
CA GLN A 29 -12.99 -3.66 10.13
C GLN A 29 -13.72 -3.47 8.80
N THR A 30 -14.99 -3.06 8.84
CA THR A 30 -15.77 -2.78 7.63
C THR A 30 -15.13 -1.70 6.79
N TYR A 31 -14.67 -0.61 7.40
CA TYR A 31 -13.99 0.46 6.68
C TYR A 31 -12.66 -0.04 6.06
N LEU A 32 -11.85 -0.78 6.83
CA LEU A 32 -10.63 -1.37 6.30
C LEU A 32 -10.90 -2.31 5.12
N SER A 33 -11.93 -3.15 5.23
CA SER A 33 -12.33 -4.05 4.15
C SER A 33 -12.68 -3.27 2.87
N GLN A 34 -13.40 -2.15 3.02
CA GLN A 34 -13.76 -1.29 1.89
C GLN A 34 -12.54 -0.61 1.27
N ILE A 35 -11.56 -0.19 2.08
CA ILE A 35 -10.30 0.37 1.60
C ILE A 35 -9.51 -0.69 0.84
N GLU A 36 -9.36 -1.88 1.40
CA GLU A 36 -8.57 -2.96 0.79
C GLU A 36 -9.16 -3.48 -0.52
N SER A 37 -10.47 -3.36 -0.69
CA SER A 37 -11.14 -3.72 -1.95
C SER A 37 -11.29 -2.56 -2.93
N ASN A 38 -10.74 -1.40 -2.62
CA ASN A 38 -10.84 -0.18 -3.43
C ASN A 38 -12.27 0.35 -3.60
N LEU A 39 -13.19 -0.03 -2.69
CA LEU A 39 -14.55 0.50 -2.67
C LEU A 39 -14.62 1.88 -2.01
N ARG A 40 -13.66 2.21 -1.15
CA ARG A 40 -13.54 3.52 -0.51
C ARG A 40 -12.12 4.01 -0.54
N GLU A 41 -11.96 5.30 -0.83
CA GLU A 41 -10.68 5.97 -0.82
C GLU A 41 -10.48 6.60 0.57
N PRO A 42 -9.42 6.22 1.32
CA PRO A 42 -9.17 6.81 2.63
C PRO A 42 -8.65 8.23 2.47
N ASN A 43 -8.96 9.09 3.46
CA ASN A 43 -8.35 10.41 3.52
C ASN A 43 -6.89 10.32 3.96
N LEU A 44 -6.16 11.44 3.87
CA LEU A 44 -4.73 11.48 4.19
C LEU A 44 -4.45 11.09 5.65
N SER A 45 -5.30 11.50 6.57
CA SER A 45 -5.15 11.13 7.99
C SER A 45 -5.22 9.62 8.20
N THR A 46 -6.18 8.96 7.57
CA THR A 46 -6.33 7.50 7.63
C THR A 46 -5.13 6.82 6.95
N LEU A 47 -4.66 7.34 5.81
CA LEU A 47 -3.48 6.80 5.13
C LEU A 47 -2.23 6.88 5.99
N LYS A 48 -2.03 7.97 6.74
CA LYS A 48 -0.93 8.09 7.68
C LYS A 48 -1.02 7.05 8.79
N SER A 49 -2.20 6.82 9.33
CA SER A 49 -2.43 5.77 10.35
C SER A 49 -2.13 4.37 9.79
N ILE A 50 -2.57 4.09 8.57
CA ILE A 50 -2.30 2.82 7.89
C ILE A 50 -0.79 2.64 7.69
N SER A 51 -0.10 3.64 7.17
CA SER A 51 1.33 3.57 6.91
C SER A 51 2.12 3.37 8.21
N ASN A 52 1.76 4.07 9.26
CA ASN A 52 2.38 3.90 10.58
C ASN A 52 2.12 2.50 11.13
N GLY A 53 0.91 2.00 11.02
CA GLY A 53 0.55 0.66 11.49
C GLY A 53 1.25 -0.46 10.73
N LEU A 54 1.52 -0.26 9.45
CA LEU A 54 2.28 -1.20 8.61
C LEU A 54 3.80 -1.03 8.73
N ASP A 55 4.25 0.02 9.39
CA ASP A 55 5.68 0.39 9.47
C ASP A 55 6.31 0.57 8.08
N VAL A 56 5.57 1.18 7.18
CA VAL A 56 6.01 1.53 5.82
C VAL A 56 5.75 3.00 5.60
N PRO A 57 6.76 3.83 5.32
CA PRO A 57 6.53 5.25 5.05
C PRO A 57 5.51 5.47 3.94
N LEU A 58 4.65 6.47 4.10
CA LEU A 58 3.56 6.71 3.15
C LEU A 58 4.04 6.89 1.70
N PRO A 59 5.12 7.63 1.40
CA PRO A 59 5.63 7.71 0.02
C PRO A 59 6.02 6.34 -0.55
N ILE A 60 6.55 5.45 0.29
CA ILE A 60 6.92 4.09 -0.12
C ILE A 60 5.65 3.27 -0.40
N LEU A 61 4.63 3.39 0.45
CA LEU A 61 3.35 2.73 0.22
C LEU A 61 2.74 3.16 -1.12
N PHE A 62 2.79 4.45 -1.44
CA PHE A 62 2.33 4.97 -2.73
C PHE A 62 3.16 4.40 -3.88
N PHE A 63 4.48 4.37 -3.76
CA PHE A 63 5.33 3.80 -4.80
C PHE A 63 4.99 2.33 -5.07
N LEU A 64 4.85 1.52 -4.01
CA LEU A 64 4.49 0.10 -4.13
C LEU A 64 3.11 -0.10 -4.75
N SER A 65 2.23 0.88 -4.63
CA SER A 65 0.87 0.85 -5.20
C SER A 65 0.81 1.29 -6.65
N MET A 66 1.90 1.86 -7.19
CA MET A 66 1.94 2.36 -8.55
C MET A 66 1.79 1.25 -9.58
N THR A 67 1.06 1.54 -10.64
CA THR A 67 0.94 0.71 -11.83
C THR A 67 1.41 1.50 -13.04
N GLU A 68 1.59 0.85 -14.19
CA GLU A 68 2.00 1.56 -15.41
C GLU A 68 1.00 2.61 -15.86
N ASP A 69 -0.26 2.51 -15.44
CA ASP A 69 -1.30 3.51 -15.75
C ASP A 69 -1.09 4.83 -15.00
N ASP A 70 -0.27 4.83 -13.94
CA ASP A 70 0.06 6.03 -13.18
C ASP A 70 1.13 6.89 -13.86
N VAL A 71 1.75 6.40 -14.93
CA VAL A 71 2.75 7.12 -15.70
C VAL A 71 2.26 7.37 -17.12
N SER A 72 2.77 8.44 -17.74
CA SER A 72 2.42 8.75 -19.11
C SER A 72 2.85 7.63 -20.07
N PRO A 73 2.12 7.40 -21.19
CA PRO A 73 2.38 6.27 -22.09
C PRO A 73 3.82 6.17 -22.58
N ASN A 74 4.47 7.30 -22.85
CA ASN A 74 5.86 7.31 -23.32
C ASN A 74 6.89 6.97 -22.25
N LYS A 75 6.48 6.83 -20.98
CA LYS A 75 7.37 6.47 -19.86
C LYS A 75 7.08 5.09 -19.28
N ARG A 76 6.09 4.37 -19.82
CA ARG A 76 5.69 3.04 -19.28
C ARG A 76 6.79 2.01 -19.45
N THR A 77 7.54 2.05 -20.55
CA THR A 77 8.66 1.11 -20.74
C THR A 77 9.74 1.34 -19.68
N ALA A 78 10.09 2.60 -19.41
CA ALA A 78 11.06 2.94 -18.37
C ALA A 78 10.56 2.48 -16.99
N PHE A 79 9.29 2.70 -16.68
CA PHE A 79 8.66 2.24 -15.44
C PHE A 79 8.77 0.73 -15.28
N LYS A 80 8.46 -0.05 -16.31
CA LYS A 80 8.55 -1.51 -16.29
C LYS A 80 9.98 -2.02 -16.05
N ILE A 81 10.99 -1.27 -16.52
CA ILE A 81 12.40 -1.63 -16.33
C ILE A 81 12.86 -1.29 -14.91
N VAL A 82 12.52 -0.11 -14.42
CA VAL A 82 13.00 0.41 -13.12
C VAL A 82 12.24 -0.18 -11.93
N SER A 83 10.93 -0.36 -12.07
CA SER A 83 10.04 -0.73 -10.97
C SER A 83 10.46 -2.01 -10.22
N PRO A 84 10.82 -3.12 -10.88
CA PRO A 84 11.24 -4.33 -10.15
C PRO A 84 12.49 -4.11 -9.30
N SER A 85 13.45 -3.34 -9.78
CA SER A 85 14.69 -3.05 -9.04
C SER A 85 14.41 -2.19 -7.81
N VAL A 86 13.56 -1.17 -7.96
CA VAL A 86 13.18 -0.31 -6.83
C VAL A 86 12.34 -1.09 -5.82
N ASN A 87 11.42 -1.94 -6.29
CA ASN A 87 10.63 -2.81 -5.40
C ASN A 87 11.53 -3.75 -4.58
N SER A 88 12.57 -4.32 -5.18
CA SER A 88 13.53 -5.17 -4.48
C SER A 88 14.26 -4.40 -3.38
N LEU A 89 14.72 -3.17 -3.67
CA LEU A 89 15.36 -2.32 -2.67
C LEU A 89 14.42 -1.95 -1.54
N VAL A 90 13.17 -1.60 -1.87
CA VAL A 90 12.15 -1.28 -0.87
C VAL A 90 11.89 -2.48 0.04
N ASN A 91 11.74 -3.68 -0.52
CA ASN A 91 11.53 -4.88 0.27
C ASN A 91 12.70 -5.18 1.19
N GLU A 92 13.94 -4.96 0.72
CA GLU A 92 15.14 -5.17 1.51
C GLU A 92 15.21 -4.21 2.71
N PHE A 93 14.91 -2.93 2.52
CA PHE A 93 15.03 -1.92 3.58
C PHE A 93 13.82 -1.84 4.51
N PHE A 94 12.63 -2.16 4.02
CA PHE A 94 11.39 -2.02 4.80
C PHE A 94 10.73 -3.36 5.15
N ALA A 95 11.29 -4.49 4.75
CA ALA A 95 10.80 -5.84 5.07
C ALA A 95 9.32 -6.04 4.71
N VAL A 96 8.90 -5.54 3.57
CA VAL A 96 7.53 -5.70 3.06
C VAL A 96 7.43 -6.79 2.01
#